data_471fd859f4db3a367a2bd2d4b950bd28
#
_entry.id   471fd859f4db3a367a2bd2d4b950bd28
#
_cell.length_a   1.000
_cell.length_b   1.000
_cell.length_c   1.000
_cell.angle_alpha   90.00
_cell.angle_beta   90.00
_cell.angle_gamma   90.00
#
_symmetry.space_group_name_H-M   'P 1'
#
loop_
_entity.id
_entity.type
_entity.pdbx_description
1 polymer ?
#
loop_
_entity_poly.entity_id
_entity_poly.type
_entity_poly.pdbx_seq_one_letter_code
_entity_poly.pdbx_strand_id
1 'polypeptide(L)'
;MTVAIRGVRVWDGVADTTSAGPQTIRVELGRITGIGSDEALLEDADVVEPGPGCVALPGLIDAHVHLTLDPALRDAAGQTGSSASEQLAAAGVRAAAMLRAGITTARDLGGGDHLEVALRDRIARGQMVGPRLLCAGQPLTTKGGHCHFWGGEVDSDDEIRDFVELQCDHGVDWIKVMATGGVITRGTNPADAQFAEAQLAVVCAAAATRGRKVAAHCHATEGIRRAVRAGAHTIEHCSWVGTSGFGSDFDESIAVEMGERGTVVSPTVNAGWTRFVARDGVETEFYRGMRRAFDTLRNAGVVLIASTDAGIPNVAHHDLPRALPIFAKFAGMTPVETLRSATSHAATALELEGIVGRLLPGHVADVLVVQGDPLVDLSVLEQPRMVMAAGMVVNPA
;
A
#
# COMPACT_ATOMS: atom_id res chain seq x y z
N MET A 1 -16.45 15.28 19.80
CA MET A 1 -15.15 15.97 20.03
C MET A 1 -14.88 16.80 18.79
N THR A 2 -14.61 18.08 18.99
CA THR A 2 -14.18 19.01 17.94
C THR A 2 -12.72 19.34 18.19
N VAL A 3 -11.88 19.20 17.16
CA VAL A 3 -10.43 19.50 17.23
C VAL A 3 -10.10 20.49 16.13
N ALA A 4 -9.21 21.43 16.39
CA ALA A 4 -8.66 22.35 15.41
C ALA A 4 -7.13 22.26 15.37
N ILE A 5 -6.55 21.95 14.22
CA ILE A 5 -5.10 21.98 13.99
C ILE A 5 -4.78 23.37 13.43
N ARG A 6 -4.11 24.20 14.22
CA ARG A 6 -3.86 25.61 13.91
C ARG A 6 -2.42 25.85 13.47
N GLY A 7 -2.26 26.81 12.55
CA GLY A 7 -0.95 27.38 12.22
C GLY A 7 -0.09 26.53 11.31
N VAL A 8 -0.70 25.65 10.49
CA VAL A 8 0.01 24.77 9.54
C VAL A 8 -0.22 25.23 8.11
N ARG A 9 0.81 25.11 7.24
CA ARG A 9 0.55 25.12 5.80
C ARG A 9 -0.12 23.81 5.42
N VAL A 10 -1.02 23.82 4.46
CA VAL A 10 -1.81 22.64 4.09
C VAL A 10 -1.49 22.24 2.65
N TRP A 11 -1.15 20.97 2.45
CA TRP A 11 -1.17 20.31 1.15
C TRP A 11 -2.39 19.39 1.07
N ASP A 12 -3.23 19.60 0.07
CA ASP A 12 -4.54 18.93 -0.03
C ASP A 12 -4.49 17.49 -0.56
N GLY A 13 -3.32 16.98 -0.96
CA GLY A 13 -3.12 15.66 -1.56
C GLY A 13 -3.06 15.66 -3.10
N VAL A 14 -3.32 16.81 -3.76
CA VAL A 14 -3.39 16.89 -5.23
C VAL A 14 -2.65 18.10 -5.80
N ALA A 15 -2.69 19.25 -5.14
CA ALA A 15 -2.08 20.48 -5.62
C ALA A 15 -0.56 20.34 -5.83
N ASP A 16 0.01 21.21 -6.70
CA ASP A 16 1.48 21.24 -6.90
C ASP A 16 2.20 22.02 -5.80
N THR A 17 1.47 22.72 -4.95
CA THR A 17 2.01 23.55 -3.86
C THR A 17 1.17 23.40 -2.59
N THR A 18 1.76 23.74 -1.46
CA THR A 18 1.03 23.96 -0.20
C THR A 18 0.25 25.27 -0.25
N SER A 19 -0.65 25.48 0.74
CA SER A 19 -1.28 26.81 0.95
C SER A 19 -0.22 27.91 1.08
N ALA A 20 -0.55 29.12 0.62
CA ALA A 20 0.36 30.29 0.64
C ALA A 20 0.74 30.71 2.06
N GLY A 21 -0.13 30.49 3.04
CA GLY A 21 0.09 30.81 4.45
C GLY A 21 -0.45 29.74 5.39
N PRO A 22 -0.19 29.89 6.70
CA PRO A 22 -0.74 29.02 7.70
C PRO A 22 -2.27 29.03 7.70
N GLN A 23 -2.87 27.86 7.92
CA GLN A 23 -4.32 27.65 7.99
C GLN A 23 -4.68 26.87 9.26
N THR A 24 -5.96 26.77 9.51
CA THR A 24 -6.58 25.92 10.53
C THR A 24 -7.36 24.82 9.82
N ILE A 25 -7.22 23.58 10.30
CA ILE A 25 -8.02 22.42 9.87
C ILE A 25 -8.97 22.12 11.03
N ARG A 26 -10.28 22.28 10.82
CA ARG A 26 -11.32 21.93 11.79
C ARG A 26 -11.82 20.51 11.54
N VAL A 27 -11.93 19.74 12.61
CA VAL A 27 -12.35 18.34 12.59
C VAL A 27 -13.50 18.15 13.60
N GLU A 28 -14.60 17.57 13.13
CA GLU A 28 -15.75 17.19 13.95
C GLU A 28 -16.15 15.75 13.64
N LEU A 29 -16.42 14.98 14.69
CA LEU A 29 -16.84 13.57 14.55
C LEU A 29 -15.96 12.74 13.60
N GLY A 30 -14.64 12.99 13.64
CA GLY A 30 -13.66 12.28 12.82
C GLY A 30 -13.56 12.73 11.37
N ARG A 31 -14.24 13.81 10.97
CA ARG A 31 -14.20 14.34 9.60
C ARG A 31 -13.73 15.78 9.58
N ILE A 32 -13.07 16.16 8.50
CA ILE A 32 -12.73 17.57 8.23
C ILE A 32 -14.01 18.32 7.91
N THR A 33 -14.27 19.41 8.63
CA THR A 33 -15.44 20.27 8.40
C THR A 33 -15.07 21.62 7.80
N GLY A 34 -13.82 22.06 7.97
CA GLY A 34 -13.34 23.31 7.40
C GLY A 34 -11.82 23.40 7.34
N ILE A 35 -11.30 24.10 6.33
CA ILE A 35 -9.88 24.45 6.19
C ILE A 35 -9.81 25.91 5.74
N GLY A 36 -9.03 26.72 6.44
CA GLY A 36 -8.88 28.14 6.10
C GLY A 36 -8.19 28.94 7.20
N SER A 37 -8.24 30.27 7.06
CA SER A 37 -7.68 31.23 8.01
C SER A 37 -8.74 31.91 8.89
N ASP A 38 -10.00 31.50 8.81
CA ASP A 38 -11.10 32.07 9.59
C ASP A 38 -10.99 31.62 11.05
N GLU A 39 -11.00 32.58 11.98
CA GLU A 39 -10.96 32.29 13.43
C GLU A 39 -12.22 31.53 13.90
N ALA A 40 -13.35 31.58 13.18
CA ALA A 40 -14.52 30.76 13.46
C ALA A 40 -14.24 29.26 13.44
N LEU A 41 -13.20 28.82 12.75
CA LEU A 41 -12.76 27.41 12.76
C LEU A 41 -12.22 26.95 14.12
N LEU A 42 -11.93 27.87 15.04
CA LEU A 42 -11.43 27.59 16.37
C LEU A 42 -12.52 27.54 17.44
N GLU A 43 -13.75 28.01 17.14
CA GLU A 43 -14.85 28.09 18.10
C GLU A 43 -15.19 26.69 18.67
N ASP A 44 -15.23 26.61 20.01
CA ASP A 44 -15.56 25.37 20.76
C ASP A 44 -14.71 24.14 20.37
N ALA A 45 -13.47 24.35 19.92
CA ALA A 45 -12.54 23.29 19.54
C ALA A 45 -11.37 23.13 20.51
N ASP A 46 -10.92 21.89 20.71
CA ASP A 46 -9.63 21.59 21.30
C ASP A 46 -8.54 21.96 20.31
N VAL A 47 -7.78 23.02 20.57
CA VAL A 47 -6.78 23.55 19.62
C VAL A 47 -5.45 22.83 19.80
N VAL A 48 -4.91 22.29 18.69
CA VAL A 48 -3.58 21.72 18.62
C VAL A 48 -2.70 22.60 17.72
N GLU A 49 -1.56 23.03 18.24
CA GLU A 49 -0.57 23.85 17.52
C GLU A 49 0.74 23.05 17.35
N PRO A 50 1.00 22.42 16.18
CA PRO A 50 2.23 21.64 15.96
C PRO A 50 3.52 22.48 15.98
N GLY A 51 3.39 23.79 15.81
CA GLY A 51 4.50 24.73 15.80
C GLY A 51 4.78 25.35 14.43
N PRO A 52 5.65 26.38 14.39
CA PRO A 52 5.94 27.11 13.16
C PRO A 52 6.67 26.25 12.13
N GLY A 53 6.40 26.52 10.84
CA GLY A 53 7.06 25.82 9.73
C GLY A 53 6.55 24.41 9.48
N CYS A 54 5.45 23.99 10.14
CA CYS A 54 4.83 22.70 9.91
C CYS A 54 3.94 22.72 8.65
N VAL A 55 3.90 21.57 7.97
CA VAL A 55 2.99 21.28 6.85
C VAL A 55 2.10 20.11 7.25
N ALA A 56 0.78 20.29 7.07
CA ALA A 56 -0.21 19.24 7.16
C ALA A 56 -0.48 18.66 5.76
N LEU A 57 -0.52 17.33 5.67
CA LEU A 57 -0.82 16.57 4.46
C LEU A 57 -1.73 15.40 4.82
N PRO A 58 -2.38 14.74 3.82
CA PRO A 58 -3.14 13.51 4.09
C PRO A 58 -2.25 12.44 4.71
N GLY A 59 -2.82 11.62 5.59
CA GLY A 59 -2.14 10.44 6.09
C GLY A 59 -1.71 9.52 4.96
N LEU A 60 -0.56 8.88 5.12
CA LEU A 60 0.04 8.01 4.11
C LEU A 60 -0.76 6.70 3.96
N ILE A 61 -0.75 6.16 2.76
CA ILE A 61 -1.36 4.89 2.38
C ILE A 61 -0.27 3.94 1.91
N ASP A 62 -0.12 2.79 2.57
CA ASP A 62 0.71 1.68 2.10
C ASP A 62 -0.17 0.63 1.41
N ALA A 63 -0.02 0.49 0.11
CA ALA A 63 -0.92 -0.35 -0.69
C ALA A 63 -0.60 -1.85 -0.65
N HIS A 64 0.46 -2.29 0.04
CA HIS A 64 0.86 -3.69 0.11
C HIS A 64 1.67 -3.99 1.36
N VAL A 65 1.02 -4.63 2.34
CA VAL A 65 1.66 -5.10 3.57
C VAL A 65 1.19 -6.50 3.95
N HIS A 66 1.87 -7.13 4.90
CA HIS A 66 1.54 -8.42 5.52
C HIS A 66 1.71 -8.31 7.03
N LEU A 67 0.68 -7.86 7.76
CA LEU A 67 0.76 -7.59 9.19
C LEU A 67 0.97 -8.83 10.05
N THR A 68 0.61 -10.01 9.54
CA THR A 68 0.85 -11.28 10.23
C THR A 68 2.30 -11.75 10.14
N LEU A 69 3.09 -11.24 9.19
CA LEU A 69 4.51 -11.59 9.06
C LEU A 69 5.40 -10.71 9.96
N ASP A 70 6.43 -11.34 10.53
CA ASP A 70 7.46 -10.67 11.31
C ASP A 70 8.70 -10.42 10.45
N PRO A 71 9.05 -9.16 10.16
CA PRO A 71 10.20 -8.84 9.31
C PRO A 71 11.56 -9.21 9.94
N ALA A 72 11.62 -9.52 11.23
CA ALA A 72 12.83 -10.02 11.88
C ALA A 72 13.09 -11.50 11.57
N LEU A 73 12.09 -12.25 11.13
CA LEU A 73 12.18 -13.67 10.83
C LEU A 73 12.38 -13.91 9.32
N ARG A 74 13.27 -14.84 8.99
CA ARG A 74 13.59 -15.16 7.58
C ARG A 74 12.68 -16.24 6.98
N ASP A 75 12.04 -17.02 7.81
CA ASP A 75 11.18 -18.13 7.39
C ASP A 75 9.71 -17.73 7.55
N ALA A 76 9.08 -17.29 6.47
CA ALA A 76 7.67 -16.91 6.48
C ALA A 76 6.74 -18.11 6.78
N ALA A 77 7.09 -19.30 6.29
CA ALA A 77 6.31 -20.52 6.55
C ALA A 77 6.40 -20.96 8.03
N GLY A 78 7.57 -20.80 8.66
CA GLY A 78 7.78 -21.14 10.07
C GLY A 78 7.04 -20.22 11.04
N GLN A 79 6.56 -19.06 10.60
CA GLN A 79 5.81 -18.12 11.45
C GLN A 79 4.40 -18.62 11.81
N THR A 80 3.89 -19.62 11.11
CA THR A 80 2.59 -20.25 11.41
C THR A 80 2.58 -21.10 12.69
N GLY A 81 3.74 -21.28 13.35
CA GLY A 81 3.89 -22.09 14.56
C GLY A 81 3.39 -21.44 15.87
N SER A 82 3.18 -20.10 15.90
CA SER A 82 2.63 -19.42 17.07
C SER A 82 1.08 -19.48 17.09
N SER A 83 0.49 -19.35 18.26
CA SER A 83 -0.97 -19.32 18.37
C SER A 83 -1.57 -18.10 17.64
N ALA A 84 -2.80 -18.22 17.15
CA ALA A 84 -3.53 -17.13 16.52
C ALA A 84 -3.62 -15.86 17.40
N SER A 85 -3.74 -16.04 18.71
CA SER A 85 -3.77 -14.91 19.65
C SER A 85 -2.44 -14.19 19.76
N GLU A 86 -1.31 -14.90 19.74
CA GLU A 86 0.04 -14.31 19.76
C GLU A 86 0.34 -13.58 18.43
N GLN A 87 -0.03 -14.21 17.30
CA GLN A 87 0.13 -13.58 15.98
C GLN A 87 -0.69 -12.28 15.88
N LEU A 88 -1.96 -12.31 16.35
CA LEU A 88 -2.84 -11.14 16.32
C LEU A 88 -2.33 -10.01 17.24
N ALA A 89 -1.82 -10.35 18.43
CA ALA A 89 -1.22 -9.36 19.32
C ALA A 89 0.03 -8.72 18.70
N ALA A 90 0.91 -9.51 18.09
CA ALA A 90 2.09 -9.02 17.39
C ALA A 90 1.73 -8.16 16.16
N ALA A 91 0.72 -8.55 15.37
CA ALA A 91 0.20 -7.76 14.27
C ALA A 91 -0.37 -6.41 14.75
N GLY A 92 -1.03 -6.37 15.90
CA GLY A 92 -1.49 -5.13 16.53
C GLY A 92 -0.36 -4.18 16.91
N VAL A 93 0.78 -4.70 17.39
CA VAL A 93 1.97 -3.88 17.68
C VAL A 93 2.52 -3.26 16.39
N ARG A 94 2.59 -4.02 15.30
CA ARG A 94 3.04 -3.57 13.97
C ARG A 94 2.08 -2.53 13.40
N ALA A 95 0.78 -2.75 13.48
CA ALA A 95 -0.25 -1.80 13.06
C ALA A 95 -0.14 -0.46 13.82
N ALA A 96 0.06 -0.50 15.15
CA ALA A 96 0.27 0.70 15.94
C ALA A 96 1.57 1.44 15.55
N ALA A 97 2.63 0.72 15.17
CA ALA A 97 3.87 1.32 14.69
C ALA A 97 3.67 2.02 13.33
N MET A 98 2.90 1.41 12.40
CA MET A 98 2.52 2.05 11.14
C MET A 98 1.80 3.38 11.37
N LEU A 99 0.81 3.36 12.24
CA LEU A 99 0.01 4.56 12.53
C LEU A 99 0.89 5.68 13.10
N ARG A 100 1.80 5.36 14.05
CA ARG A 100 2.75 6.35 14.58
C ARG A 100 3.69 6.93 13.53
N ALA A 101 4.02 6.17 12.50
CA ALA A 101 4.83 6.62 11.36
C ALA A 101 4.04 7.45 10.33
N GLY A 102 2.76 7.75 10.57
CA GLY A 102 1.92 8.54 9.66
C GLY A 102 1.20 7.73 8.60
N ILE A 103 1.28 6.40 8.64
CA ILE A 103 0.54 5.50 7.73
C ILE A 103 -0.84 5.28 8.33
N THR A 104 -1.85 6.00 7.82
CA THR A 104 -3.22 5.97 8.37
C THR A 104 -4.11 4.96 7.67
N THR A 105 -3.70 4.46 6.51
CA THR A 105 -4.41 3.42 5.75
C THR A 105 -3.38 2.42 5.20
N ALA A 106 -3.73 1.13 5.22
CA ALA A 106 -2.93 0.08 4.58
C ALA A 106 -3.82 -0.98 3.94
N ARG A 107 -3.31 -1.59 2.85
CA ARG A 107 -3.90 -2.80 2.28
C ARG A 107 -3.03 -4.00 2.64
N ASP A 108 -3.55 -4.86 3.51
CA ASP A 108 -2.94 -6.15 3.83
C ASP A 108 -3.34 -7.17 2.74
N LEU A 109 -2.35 -7.63 1.99
CA LEU A 109 -2.55 -8.55 0.88
C LEU A 109 -2.39 -10.02 1.29
N GLY A 110 -2.66 -10.27 2.57
CA GLY A 110 -3.01 -11.59 3.05
C GLY A 110 -1.99 -12.26 3.93
N GLY A 111 -2.49 -13.33 4.56
CA GLY A 111 -1.82 -14.22 5.47
C GLY A 111 -2.60 -15.50 5.64
N GLY A 112 -2.26 -16.30 6.65
CA GLY A 112 -3.05 -17.46 7.06
C GLY A 112 -4.15 -17.07 8.06
N ASP A 113 -5.20 -17.88 8.17
CA ASP A 113 -6.22 -17.83 9.22
C ASP A 113 -7.05 -16.52 9.34
N HIS A 114 -7.04 -15.65 8.32
CA HIS A 114 -7.77 -14.35 8.28
C HIS A 114 -7.52 -13.46 9.51
N LEU A 115 -6.32 -13.52 10.09
CA LEU A 115 -5.98 -12.74 11.29
C LEU A 115 -5.95 -11.24 11.04
N GLU A 116 -5.58 -10.82 9.83
CA GLU A 116 -5.60 -9.41 9.42
C GLU A 116 -7.03 -8.87 9.32
N VAL A 117 -8.02 -9.71 8.94
CA VAL A 117 -9.46 -9.36 8.96
C VAL A 117 -9.90 -9.17 10.42
N ALA A 118 -9.52 -10.08 11.32
CA ALA A 118 -9.82 -9.95 12.75
C ALA A 118 -9.15 -8.70 13.35
N LEU A 119 -7.93 -8.35 12.93
CA LEU A 119 -7.23 -7.14 13.34
C LEU A 119 -7.95 -5.88 12.85
N ARG A 120 -8.30 -5.82 11.56
CA ARG A 120 -9.10 -4.74 10.96
C ARG A 120 -10.35 -4.46 11.79
N ASP A 121 -11.10 -5.51 12.08
CA ASP A 121 -12.37 -5.40 12.80
C ASP A 121 -12.18 -4.92 14.25
N ARG A 122 -11.09 -5.32 14.92
CA ARG A 122 -10.74 -4.80 16.25
C ARG A 122 -10.33 -3.34 16.23
N ILE A 123 -9.55 -2.93 15.23
CA ILE A 123 -9.19 -1.52 15.03
C ILE A 123 -10.44 -0.68 14.77
N ALA A 124 -11.32 -1.13 13.87
CA ALA A 124 -12.56 -0.43 13.54
C ALA A 124 -13.50 -0.26 14.76
N ARG A 125 -13.46 -1.19 15.72
CA ARG A 125 -14.22 -1.11 17.00
C ARG A 125 -13.48 -0.33 18.11
N GLY A 126 -12.29 0.22 17.84
CA GLY A 126 -11.47 0.91 18.83
C GLY A 126 -10.87 -0.02 19.91
N GLN A 127 -10.82 -1.33 19.67
CA GLN A 127 -10.25 -2.33 20.58
C GLN A 127 -8.74 -2.50 20.42
N MET A 128 -8.21 -2.06 19.27
CA MET A 128 -6.77 -2.00 18.97
C MET A 128 -6.45 -0.69 18.25
N VAL A 129 -5.21 -0.24 18.38
CA VAL A 129 -4.70 0.95 17.69
C VAL A 129 -4.02 0.54 16.39
N GLY A 130 -4.37 1.18 15.29
CA GLY A 130 -3.78 0.89 13.97
C GLY A 130 -4.39 1.74 12.87
N PRO A 131 -3.87 1.62 11.64
CA PRO A 131 -4.42 2.28 10.47
C PRO A 131 -5.76 1.66 10.06
N ARG A 132 -6.50 2.33 9.19
CA ARG A 132 -7.57 1.71 8.41
C ARG A 132 -6.97 0.57 7.59
N LEU A 133 -7.54 -0.62 7.69
CA LEU A 133 -7.08 -1.78 6.93
C LEU A 133 -8.09 -2.18 5.86
N LEU A 134 -7.57 -2.51 4.67
CA LEU A 134 -8.24 -3.30 3.65
C LEU A 134 -7.54 -4.66 3.63
N CYS A 135 -8.28 -5.76 3.65
CA CYS A 135 -7.73 -7.10 3.85
C CYS A 135 -8.08 -8.03 2.69
N ALA A 136 -7.16 -8.91 2.32
CA ALA A 136 -7.35 -9.86 1.22
C ALA A 136 -7.53 -11.33 1.66
N GLY A 137 -7.36 -11.64 2.94
CA GLY A 137 -7.48 -13.02 3.41
C GLY A 137 -6.35 -13.92 2.94
N GLN A 138 -6.68 -15.17 2.66
CA GLN A 138 -5.73 -16.13 2.14
C GLN A 138 -5.53 -15.91 0.63
N PRO A 139 -4.29 -15.78 0.14
CA PRO A 139 -4.04 -15.63 -1.30
C PRO A 139 -4.30 -16.95 -2.06
N LEU A 140 -4.97 -16.87 -3.22
CA LEU A 140 -5.05 -18.00 -4.13
C LEU A 140 -3.69 -18.32 -4.72
N THR A 141 -3.35 -19.60 -4.77
CA THR A 141 -2.13 -20.11 -5.41
C THR A 141 -2.37 -21.49 -6.02
N THR A 142 -1.49 -21.93 -6.91
CA THR A 142 -1.52 -23.31 -7.41
C THR A 142 -0.96 -24.28 -6.36
N LYS A 143 -1.19 -25.59 -6.52
CA LYS A 143 -0.62 -26.61 -5.64
C LYS A 143 0.89 -26.52 -5.57
N GLY A 144 1.43 -26.37 -4.35
CA GLY A 144 2.86 -26.11 -4.09
C GLY A 144 3.34 -24.76 -4.62
N GLY A 145 2.46 -23.86 -5.01
CA GLY A 145 2.78 -22.54 -5.55
C GLY A 145 3.25 -21.55 -4.48
N HIS A 146 3.46 -20.31 -4.90
CA HIS A 146 3.95 -19.26 -4.00
C HIS A 146 2.98 -19.04 -2.83
N CYS A 147 3.49 -18.95 -1.62
CA CYS A 147 2.72 -18.80 -0.38
C CYS A 147 1.68 -19.91 -0.12
N HIS A 148 1.86 -21.12 -0.69
CA HIS A 148 0.95 -22.26 -0.46
C HIS A 148 0.73 -22.60 1.03
N PHE A 149 1.69 -22.26 1.88
CA PHE A 149 1.63 -22.48 3.33
C PHE A 149 0.53 -21.64 4.02
N TRP A 150 -0.09 -20.71 3.35
CA TRP A 150 -1.27 -19.97 3.83
C TRP A 150 -2.60 -20.64 3.48
N GLY A 151 -2.61 -21.77 2.74
CA GLY A 151 -3.78 -22.62 2.54
C GLY A 151 -4.67 -22.26 1.36
N GLY A 152 -4.25 -21.34 0.46
CA GLY A 152 -5.03 -20.92 -0.70
C GLY A 152 -4.82 -21.73 -1.97
N GLU A 153 -4.48 -23.03 -1.86
CA GLU A 153 -4.18 -23.90 -3.00
C GLU A 153 -5.44 -24.30 -3.76
N VAL A 154 -5.46 -24.05 -5.08
CA VAL A 154 -6.56 -24.40 -6.00
C VAL A 154 -6.00 -25.00 -7.28
N ASP A 155 -6.77 -25.86 -7.96
CA ASP A 155 -6.36 -26.59 -9.17
C ASP A 155 -7.36 -26.41 -10.34
N SER A 156 -8.66 -26.40 -10.03
CA SER A 156 -9.74 -26.31 -11.01
C SER A 156 -10.49 -24.97 -10.94
N ASP A 157 -11.22 -24.66 -12.02
CA ASP A 157 -12.07 -23.48 -12.08
C ASP A 157 -13.15 -23.47 -10.98
N ASP A 158 -13.69 -24.65 -10.61
CA ASP A 158 -14.68 -24.75 -9.55
C ASP A 158 -14.05 -24.50 -8.18
N GLU A 159 -12.88 -25.06 -7.89
CA GLU A 159 -12.13 -24.75 -6.67
C GLU A 159 -11.77 -23.26 -6.57
N ILE A 160 -11.43 -22.61 -7.69
CA ILE A 160 -11.19 -21.16 -7.73
C ILE A 160 -12.45 -20.39 -7.31
N ARG A 161 -13.61 -20.73 -7.88
CA ARG A 161 -14.89 -20.07 -7.54
C ARG A 161 -15.24 -20.26 -6.09
N ASP A 162 -15.20 -21.51 -5.60
CA ASP A 162 -15.51 -21.86 -4.22
C ASP A 162 -14.57 -21.14 -3.24
N PHE A 163 -13.29 -21.05 -3.57
CA PHE A 163 -12.32 -20.36 -2.73
C PHE A 163 -12.54 -18.84 -2.69
N VAL A 164 -12.83 -18.21 -3.83
CA VAL A 164 -13.17 -16.77 -3.86
C VAL A 164 -14.43 -16.50 -3.04
N GLU A 165 -15.46 -17.34 -3.14
CA GLU A 165 -16.67 -17.23 -2.33
C GLU A 165 -16.34 -17.35 -0.82
N LEU A 166 -15.53 -18.33 -0.44
CA LEU A 166 -15.07 -18.52 0.93
C LEU A 166 -14.35 -17.27 1.47
N GLN A 167 -13.43 -16.69 0.70
CA GLN A 167 -12.75 -15.46 1.11
C GLN A 167 -13.75 -14.31 1.32
N CYS A 168 -14.69 -14.14 0.40
CA CYS A 168 -15.73 -13.12 0.51
C CYS A 168 -16.62 -13.32 1.75
N ASP A 169 -16.94 -14.56 2.08
CA ASP A 169 -17.75 -14.91 3.28
C ASP A 169 -16.98 -14.62 4.58
N HIS A 170 -15.64 -14.68 4.56
CA HIS A 170 -14.79 -14.19 5.65
C HIS A 170 -14.71 -12.66 5.72
N GLY A 171 -15.35 -11.95 4.80
CA GLY A 171 -15.45 -10.48 4.83
C GLY A 171 -14.20 -9.75 4.33
N VAL A 172 -13.44 -10.35 3.43
CA VAL A 172 -12.30 -9.67 2.81
C VAL A 172 -12.75 -8.49 1.94
N ASP A 173 -11.87 -7.51 1.79
CA ASP A 173 -12.11 -6.31 0.95
C ASP A 173 -11.60 -6.52 -0.48
N TRP A 174 -10.56 -7.34 -0.65
CA TRP A 174 -9.87 -7.65 -1.91
C TRP A 174 -9.65 -9.15 -2.05
N ILE A 175 -9.46 -9.61 -3.30
CA ILE A 175 -8.97 -10.97 -3.57
C ILE A 175 -7.50 -10.88 -4.00
N LYS A 176 -6.64 -11.68 -3.37
CA LYS A 176 -5.23 -11.82 -3.74
C LYS A 176 -5.00 -13.12 -4.48
N VAL A 177 -4.25 -13.06 -5.58
CA VAL A 177 -3.80 -14.25 -6.34
C VAL A 177 -2.29 -14.20 -6.56
N MET A 178 -1.62 -15.34 -6.43
CA MET A 178 -0.21 -15.53 -6.73
C MET A 178 -0.07 -15.98 -8.19
N ALA A 179 -0.08 -15.02 -9.14
CA ALA A 179 -0.04 -15.33 -10.57
C ALA A 179 1.33 -15.84 -11.03
N THR A 180 2.38 -15.61 -10.23
CA THR A 180 3.74 -16.16 -10.46
C THR A 180 4.29 -16.77 -9.20
N GLY A 181 5.38 -17.53 -9.35
CA GLY A 181 6.25 -17.87 -8.23
C GLY A 181 6.87 -16.63 -7.58
N GLY A 182 7.54 -16.80 -6.45
CA GLY A 182 8.14 -15.71 -5.70
C GLY A 182 9.40 -16.15 -4.94
N VAL A 183 9.95 -15.23 -4.14
CA VAL A 183 11.25 -15.41 -3.48
C VAL A 183 11.12 -16.04 -2.10
N ILE A 184 10.05 -15.76 -1.35
CA ILE A 184 9.91 -16.18 0.06
C ILE A 184 9.43 -17.62 0.23
N THR A 185 9.00 -18.29 -0.84
CA THR A 185 8.55 -19.70 -0.81
C THR A 185 9.60 -20.60 -1.43
N ARG A 186 10.13 -21.50 -0.63
CA ARG A 186 11.11 -22.47 -1.10
C ARG A 186 10.50 -23.36 -2.19
N GLY A 187 11.20 -23.55 -3.32
CA GLY A 187 10.76 -24.38 -4.44
C GLY A 187 9.94 -23.66 -5.51
N THR A 188 9.59 -22.39 -5.32
CA THR A 188 8.98 -21.56 -6.36
C THR A 188 10.03 -20.66 -7.04
N ASN A 189 9.80 -20.32 -8.32
CA ASN A 189 10.68 -19.46 -9.09
C ASN A 189 9.91 -18.20 -9.54
N PRO A 190 10.40 -16.98 -9.26
CA PRO A 190 9.76 -15.73 -9.70
C PRO A 190 9.55 -15.63 -11.22
N ALA A 191 10.34 -16.36 -12.03
CA ALA A 191 10.19 -16.38 -13.48
C ALA A 191 9.04 -17.29 -14.00
N ASP A 192 8.40 -18.06 -13.12
CA ASP A 192 7.37 -19.03 -13.51
C ASP A 192 5.96 -18.43 -13.32
N ALA A 193 5.16 -18.39 -14.39
CA ALA A 193 3.75 -18.10 -14.30
C ALA A 193 3.00 -19.34 -13.75
N GLN A 194 2.20 -19.15 -12.69
CA GLN A 194 1.53 -20.26 -11.98
C GLN A 194 0.14 -20.58 -12.53
N PHE A 195 -0.61 -19.59 -12.99
CA PHE A 195 -1.94 -19.76 -13.51
C PHE A 195 -2.00 -19.54 -15.04
N ALA A 196 -2.88 -20.24 -15.71
CA ALA A 196 -3.28 -19.89 -17.08
C ALA A 196 -4.11 -18.59 -17.09
N GLU A 197 -4.10 -17.84 -18.20
CA GLU A 197 -4.90 -16.61 -18.35
C GLU A 197 -6.39 -16.88 -18.09
N ALA A 198 -6.93 -18.00 -18.61
CA ALA A 198 -8.32 -18.40 -18.40
C ALA A 198 -8.67 -18.59 -16.92
N GLN A 199 -7.77 -19.20 -16.12
CA GLN A 199 -7.98 -19.38 -14.68
C GLN A 199 -7.96 -18.03 -13.94
N LEU A 200 -7.04 -17.14 -14.27
CA LEU A 200 -7.03 -15.78 -13.72
C LEU A 200 -8.31 -15.00 -14.09
N ALA A 201 -8.84 -15.21 -15.30
CA ALA A 201 -10.13 -14.64 -15.69
C ALA A 201 -11.30 -15.19 -14.84
N VAL A 202 -11.25 -16.48 -14.45
CA VAL A 202 -12.22 -17.06 -13.49
C VAL A 202 -12.11 -16.38 -12.13
N VAL A 203 -10.88 -16.16 -11.61
CA VAL A 203 -10.66 -15.42 -10.35
C VAL A 203 -11.29 -14.04 -10.42
N CYS A 204 -10.99 -13.27 -11.49
CA CYS A 204 -11.50 -11.91 -11.64
C CYS A 204 -13.03 -11.87 -11.79
N ALA A 205 -13.61 -12.80 -12.55
CA ALA A 205 -15.04 -12.89 -12.72
C ALA A 205 -15.76 -13.27 -11.41
N ALA A 206 -15.25 -14.25 -10.67
CA ALA A 206 -15.79 -14.65 -9.38
C ALA A 206 -15.71 -13.50 -8.35
N ALA A 207 -14.58 -12.81 -8.26
CA ALA A 207 -14.42 -11.64 -7.40
C ALA A 207 -15.42 -10.53 -7.73
N ALA A 208 -15.62 -10.26 -9.03
CA ALA A 208 -16.55 -9.23 -9.50
C ALA A 208 -18.01 -9.51 -9.11
N THR A 209 -18.46 -10.78 -9.07
CA THR A 209 -19.82 -11.15 -8.61
C THR A 209 -20.08 -10.75 -7.15
N ARG A 210 -19.03 -10.66 -6.36
CA ARG A 210 -19.06 -10.27 -4.94
C ARG A 210 -18.62 -8.81 -4.74
N GLY A 211 -18.45 -8.04 -5.81
CA GLY A 211 -18.00 -6.64 -5.77
C GLY A 211 -16.58 -6.48 -5.23
N ARG A 212 -15.71 -7.48 -5.43
CA ARG A 212 -14.30 -7.42 -5.00
C ARG A 212 -13.38 -7.21 -6.21
N LYS A 213 -12.27 -6.50 -5.96
CA LYS A 213 -11.17 -6.31 -6.91
C LYS A 213 -10.09 -7.35 -6.67
N VAL A 214 -9.28 -7.60 -7.71
CA VAL A 214 -8.20 -8.58 -7.67
C VAL A 214 -6.84 -7.88 -7.66
N ALA A 215 -5.99 -8.24 -6.71
CA ALA A 215 -4.58 -7.90 -6.64
C ALA A 215 -3.74 -9.13 -7.04
N ALA A 216 -2.92 -9.03 -8.07
CA ALA A 216 -2.13 -10.14 -8.59
C ALA A 216 -0.63 -9.96 -8.29
N HIS A 217 -0.05 -10.88 -7.53
CA HIS A 217 1.40 -10.99 -7.38
C HIS A 217 2.02 -11.43 -8.69
N CYS A 218 2.87 -10.62 -9.29
CA CYS A 218 3.48 -10.88 -10.59
C CYS A 218 4.94 -10.44 -10.63
N HIS A 219 5.84 -11.40 -10.78
CA HIS A 219 7.24 -11.15 -11.11
C HIS A 219 7.54 -11.41 -12.60
N ALA A 220 7.17 -12.59 -13.10
CA ALA A 220 7.41 -13.00 -14.49
C ALA A 220 6.56 -12.18 -15.47
N THR A 221 7.16 -11.79 -16.60
CA THR A 221 6.51 -11.07 -17.70
C THR A 221 5.26 -11.78 -18.20
N GLU A 222 5.31 -13.11 -18.34
CA GLU A 222 4.16 -13.90 -18.75
C GLU A 222 3.02 -13.87 -17.72
N GLY A 223 3.36 -13.90 -16.42
CA GLY A 223 2.36 -13.75 -15.36
C GLY A 223 1.71 -12.36 -15.35
N ILE A 224 2.50 -11.30 -15.58
CA ILE A 224 2.01 -9.93 -15.72
C ILE A 224 1.03 -9.86 -16.89
N ARG A 225 1.41 -10.37 -18.07
CA ARG A 225 0.56 -10.39 -19.28
C ARG A 225 -0.77 -11.06 -19.02
N ARG A 226 -0.76 -12.26 -18.44
CA ARG A 226 -1.97 -13.03 -18.14
C ARG A 226 -2.87 -12.32 -17.14
N ALA A 227 -2.30 -11.77 -16.06
CA ALA A 227 -3.07 -11.07 -15.05
C ALA A 227 -3.73 -9.78 -15.57
N VAL A 228 -3.01 -9.00 -16.39
CA VAL A 228 -3.55 -7.80 -17.05
C VAL A 228 -4.72 -8.16 -17.96
N ARG A 229 -4.57 -9.17 -18.81
CA ARG A 229 -5.61 -9.61 -19.77
C ARG A 229 -6.81 -10.23 -19.08
N ALA A 230 -6.58 -10.93 -17.99
CA ALA A 230 -7.64 -11.48 -17.13
C ALA A 230 -8.44 -10.42 -16.39
N GLY A 231 -7.96 -9.17 -16.32
CA GLY A 231 -8.65 -8.05 -15.67
C GLY A 231 -8.29 -7.86 -14.20
N ALA A 232 -7.08 -8.27 -13.78
CA ALA A 232 -6.58 -7.93 -12.45
C ALA A 232 -6.51 -6.40 -12.28
N HIS A 233 -6.99 -5.91 -11.14
CA HIS A 233 -7.08 -4.48 -10.89
C HIS A 233 -5.73 -3.86 -10.54
N THR A 234 -4.94 -4.55 -9.70
CA THR A 234 -3.58 -4.13 -9.39
C THR A 234 -2.59 -5.26 -9.67
N ILE A 235 -1.44 -4.89 -10.24
CA ILE A 235 -0.29 -5.78 -10.40
C ILE A 235 0.74 -5.42 -9.33
N GLU A 236 0.98 -6.36 -8.44
CA GLU A 236 1.93 -6.23 -7.34
C GLU A 236 3.33 -6.59 -7.82
N HIS A 237 4.35 -5.89 -7.33
CA HIS A 237 5.76 -6.00 -7.71
C HIS A 237 6.04 -5.59 -9.15
N CYS A 238 5.38 -6.18 -10.13
CA CYS A 238 5.53 -5.87 -11.56
C CYS A 238 7.01 -5.85 -11.99
N SER A 239 7.75 -6.92 -11.66
CA SER A 239 9.23 -6.90 -11.65
C SER A 239 9.86 -7.34 -12.95
N TRP A 240 9.08 -7.77 -13.96
CA TRP A 240 9.56 -8.13 -15.30
C TRP A 240 10.75 -9.10 -15.26
N VAL A 241 10.57 -10.19 -14.52
CA VAL A 241 11.62 -11.20 -14.33
C VAL A 241 11.75 -12.07 -15.57
N GLY A 242 12.93 -12.02 -16.16
CA GLY A 242 13.37 -12.90 -17.24
C GLY A 242 14.56 -13.76 -16.84
N THR A 243 15.22 -14.35 -17.82
CA THR A 243 16.39 -15.26 -17.62
C THR A 243 17.58 -14.58 -16.95
N SER A 244 17.72 -13.27 -17.10
CA SER A 244 18.80 -12.48 -16.49
C SER A 244 18.40 -11.84 -15.16
N GLY A 245 17.21 -12.15 -14.61
CA GLY A 245 16.72 -11.67 -13.32
C GLY A 245 15.66 -10.56 -13.42
N PHE A 246 15.52 -9.81 -12.36
CA PHE A 246 14.54 -8.75 -12.22
C PHE A 246 14.80 -7.58 -13.18
N GLY A 247 13.75 -7.07 -13.83
CA GLY A 247 13.81 -5.96 -14.79
C GLY A 247 14.47 -6.32 -16.13
N SER A 248 14.69 -7.62 -16.42
CA SER A 248 15.41 -8.06 -17.61
C SER A 248 14.52 -8.42 -18.80
N ASP A 249 13.20 -8.56 -18.60
CA ASP A 249 12.26 -9.03 -19.61
C ASP A 249 11.04 -8.09 -19.75
N PHE A 250 11.30 -6.79 -19.78
CA PHE A 250 10.27 -5.77 -19.91
C PHE A 250 9.59 -5.84 -21.28
N ASP A 251 8.25 -5.84 -21.29
CA ASP A 251 7.42 -5.85 -22.49
C ASP A 251 6.59 -4.54 -22.59
N GLU A 252 6.98 -3.67 -23.51
CA GLU A 252 6.36 -2.36 -23.71
C GLU A 252 4.88 -2.49 -24.17
N SER A 253 4.55 -3.55 -24.92
CA SER A 253 3.18 -3.76 -25.39
C SER A 253 2.21 -4.03 -24.23
N ILE A 254 2.68 -4.72 -23.20
CA ILE A 254 1.90 -4.94 -21.96
C ILE A 254 1.75 -3.64 -21.18
N ALA A 255 2.79 -2.80 -21.12
CA ALA A 255 2.70 -1.49 -20.47
C ALA A 255 1.62 -0.60 -21.13
N VAL A 256 1.54 -0.59 -22.46
CA VAL A 256 0.47 0.09 -23.20
C VAL A 256 -0.89 -0.51 -22.86
N GLU A 257 -1.03 -1.85 -22.89
CA GLU A 257 -2.28 -2.53 -22.55
C GLU A 257 -2.73 -2.24 -21.11
N MET A 258 -1.79 -2.14 -20.14
CA MET A 258 -2.10 -1.73 -18.76
C MET A 258 -2.69 -0.31 -18.71
N GLY A 259 -2.08 0.64 -19.42
CA GLY A 259 -2.58 2.03 -19.50
C GLY A 259 -3.98 2.11 -20.07
N GLU A 260 -4.25 1.39 -21.18
CA GLU A 260 -5.57 1.34 -21.83
C GLU A 260 -6.65 0.71 -20.94
N ARG A 261 -6.29 -0.27 -20.11
CA ARG A 261 -7.21 -0.96 -19.19
C ARG A 261 -7.37 -0.25 -17.85
N GLY A 262 -6.55 0.76 -17.54
CA GLY A 262 -6.52 1.40 -16.23
C GLY A 262 -5.97 0.49 -15.14
N THR A 263 -5.14 -0.50 -15.50
CA THR A 263 -4.47 -1.36 -14.51
C THR A 263 -3.46 -0.56 -13.70
N VAL A 264 -3.51 -0.69 -12.38
CA VAL A 264 -2.62 0.01 -11.45
C VAL A 264 -1.42 -0.88 -11.10
N VAL A 265 -0.25 -0.29 -10.90
CA VAL A 265 0.94 -1.02 -10.43
C VAL A 265 1.30 -0.60 -9.01
N SER A 266 1.48 -1.59 -8.16
CA SER A 266 1.94 -1.49 -6.78
C SER A 266 3.33 -2.15 -6.68
N PRO A 267 4.43 -1.39 -6.90
CA PRO A 267 5.73 -1.97 -7.24
C PRO A 267 6.54 -2.44 -6.03
N THR A 268 6.03 -2.25 -4.81
CA THR A 268 6.64 -2.70 -3.56
C THR A 268 8.09 -2.23 -3.34
N VAL A 269 8.38 -1.00 -3.74
CA VAL A 269 9.70 -0.40 -3.52
C VAL A 269 9.85 -0.01 -2.06
N ASN A 270 10.65 -0.76 -1.32
CA ASN A 270 10.94 -0.52 0.09
C ASN A 270 12.31 0.14 0.31
N ALA A 271 12.58 0.56 1.54
CA ALA A 271 13.84 1.23 1.90
C ALA A 271 15.08 0.39 1.61
N GLY A 272 14.97 -0.94 1.65
CA GLY A 272 16.05 -1.87 1.33
C GLY A 272 16.52 -1.82 -0.14
N TRP A 273 15.73 -1.24 -1.05
CA TRP A 273 16.11 -1.08 -2.45
C TRP A 273 17.25 -0.06 -2.65
N THR A 274 17.57 0.75 -1.64
CA THR A 274 18.75 1.65 -1.66
C THR A 274 20.02 0.92 -2.08
N ARG A 275 20.21 -0.33 -1.62
CA ARG A 275 21.38 -1.17 -1.94
C ARG A 275 21.51 -1.54 -3.42
N PHE A 276 20.40 -1.44 -4.18
CA PHE A 276 20.35 -1.79 -5.60
C PHE A 276 20.57 -0.59 -6.52
N VAL A 277 20.62 0.63 -6.02
CA VAL A 277 20.80 1.84 -6.83
C VAL A 277 22.17 1.85 -7.47
N ALA A 278 23.22 1.69 -6.67
CA ALA A 278 24.59 1.70 -7.14
C ALA A 278 25.46 0.71 -6.34
N ARG A 279 26.49 0.18 -6.99
CA ARG A 279 27.54 -0.61 -6.39
C ARG A 279 28.88 -0.03 -6.79
N ASP A 280 29.76 0.23 -5.79
CA ASP A 280 31.07 0.86 -6.03
C ASP A 280 31.01 2.17 -6.87
N GLY A 281 29.96 2.97 -6.65
CA GLY A 281 29.72 4.24 -7.36
C GLY A 281 29.14 4.10 -8.77
N VAL A 282 28.85 2.87 -9.23
CA VAL A 282 28.27 2.61 -10.55
C VAL A 282 26.83 2.14 -10.39
N GLU A 283 25.90 2.71 -11.15
CA GLU A 283 24.50 2.26 -11.17
C GLU A 283 24.39 0.79 -11.59
N THR A 284 23.56 0.05 -10.84
CA THR A 284 23.36 -1.38 -11.13
C THR A 284 22.47 -1.57 -12.37
N GLU A 285 22.59 -2.75 -13.01
CA GLU A 285 21.70 -3.13 -14.11
C GLU A 285 20.23 -3.23 -13.64
N PHE A 286 20.02 -3.74 -12.44
CA PHE A 286 18.70 -3.79 -11.81
C PHE A 286 18.08 -2.38 -11.73
N TYR A 287 18.82 -1.40 -11.18
CA TYR A 287 18.32 -0.02 -11.09
C TYR A 287 17.96 0.55 -12.45
N ARG A 288 18.87 0.43 -13.43
CA ARG A 288 18.63 0.93 -14.79
C ARG A 288 17.44 0.21 -15.47
N GLY A 289 17.31 -1.11 -15.26
CA GLY A 289 16.21 -1.89 -15.80
C GLY A 289 14.85 -1.46 -15.23
N MET A 290 14.73 -1.43 -13.92
CA MET A 290 13.51 -1.01 -13.24
C MET A 290 13.17 0.47 -13.51
N ARG A 291 14.18 1.33 -13.58
CA ARG A 291 13.99 2.75 -13.92
C ARG A 291 13.35 2.92 -15.29
N ARG A 292 13.88 2.22 -16.32
CA ARG A 292 13.28 2.22 -17.67
C ARG A 292 11.86 1.67 -17.67
N ALA A 293 11.63 0.55 -16.95
CA ALA A 293 10.31 -0.05 -16.85
C ALA A 293 9.28 0.93 -16.26
N PHE A 294 9.62 1.57 -15.14
CA PHE A 294 8.71 2.54 -14.52
C PHE A 294 8.50 3.80 -15.37
N ASP A 295 9.52 4.30 -16.05
CA ASP A 295 9.38 5.42 -16.99
C ASP A 295 8.42 5.06 -18.14
N THR A 296 8.55 3.85 -18.70
CA THR A 296 7.67 3.40 -19.79
C THR A 296 6.24 3.18 -19.31
N LEU A 297 6.04 2.57 -18.15
CA LEU A 297 4.71 2.41 -17.53
C LEU A 297 4.04 3.77 -17.34
N ARG A 298 4.74 4.74 -16.76
CA ARG A 298 4.20 6.10 -16.54
C ARG A 298 3.88 6.81 -17.87
N ASN A 299 4.73 6.68 -18.87
CA ASN A 299 4.51 7.25 -20.21
C ASN A 299 3.31 6.61 -20.92
N ALA A 300 3.01 5.35 -20.62
CA ALA A 300 1.80 4.64 -21.07
C ALA A 300 0.54 5.00 -20.26
N GLY A 301 0.64 5.91 -19.28
CA GLY A 301 -0.49 6.32 -18.44
C GLY A 301 -0.80 5.38 -17.28
N VAL A 302 0.05 4.41 -17.00
CA VAL A 302 -0.11 3.49 -15.85
C VAL A 302 0.13 4.24 -14.54
N VAL A 303 -0.82 4.15 -13.62
CA VAL A 303 -0.69 4.72 -12.28
C VAL A 303 0.18 3.80 -11.42
N LEU A 304 1.23 4.38 -10.82
CA LEU A 304 2.05 3.71 -9.81
C LEU A 304 1.63 4.19 -8.42
N ILE A 305 1.34 3.26 -7.50
CA ILE A 305 0.98 3.58 -6.11
C ILE A 305 2.06 3.09 -5.14
N ALA A 306 2.29 3.85 -4.07
CA ALA A 306 3.30 3.52 -3.08
C ALA A 306 2.93 2.26 -2.28
N SER A 307 3.92 1.39 -2.09
CA SER A 307 3.79 0.12 -1.38
C SER A 307 5.15 -0.41 -0.96
N THR A 308 5.21 -1.17 0.12
CA THR A 308 6.49 -1.61 0.70
C THR A 308 6.70 -3.11 0.70
N ASP A 309 5.63 -3.92 0.67
CA ASP A 309 5.67 -5.35 0.98
C ASP A 309 6.12 -5.61 2.43
N ALA A 310 5.71 -4.71 3.34
CA ALA A 310 6.10 -4.79 4.75
C ALA A 310 5.64 -6.09 5.39
N GLY A 311 6.53 -6.68 6.19
CA GLY A 311 6.38 -8.01 6.79
C GLY A 311 7.34 -9.04 6.22
N ILE A 312 7.77 -8.91 4.95
CA ILE A 312 8.85 -9.74 4.43
C ILE A 312 10.17 -9.45 5.17
N PRO A 313 11.17 -10.37 5.14
CA PRO A 313 12.41 -10.18 5.87
C PRO A 313 13.08 -8.83 5.64
N ASN A 314 13.37 -8.12 6.73
CA ASN A 314 14.00 -6.80 6.80
C ASN A 314 13.18 -5.64 6.23
N VAL A 315 11.86 -5.78 6.06
CA VAL A 315 10.96 -4.69 5.66
C VAL A 315 9.97 -4.42 6.78
N ALA A 316 10.27 -3.43 7.61
CA ALA A 316 9.44 -3.08 8.76
C ALA A 316 8.15 -2.35 8.33
N HIS A 317 7.05 -2.58 9.05
CA HIS A 317 5.73 -2.05 8.69
C HIS A 317 5.64 -0.52 8.74
N HIS A 318 6.52 0.15 9.45
CA HIS A 318 6.57 1.61 9.57
C HIS A 318 7.56 2.28 8.59
N ASP A 319 8.13 1.53 7.63
CA ASP A 319 9.21 2.02 6.76
C ASP A 319 8.73 2.77 5.49
N LEU A 320 7.42 2.91 5.25
CA LEU A 320 6.93 3.63 4.06
C LEU A 320 7.52 5.05 3.95
N PRO A 321 7.59 5.90 5.00
CA PRO A 321 8.21 7.22 4.89
C PRO A 321 9.65 7.16 4.37
N ARG A 322 10.43 6.16 4.79
CA ARG A 322 11.82 5.93 4.35
C ARG A 322 11.90 5.34 2.93
N ALA A 323 10.85 4.63 2.51
CA ALA A 323 10.77 4.02 1.18
C ALA A 323 10.43 5.07 0.09
N LEU A 324 9.66 6.11 0.41
CA LEU A 324 9.18 7.09 -0.57
C LEU A 324 10.32 7.82 -1.33
N PRO A 325 11.43 8.29 -0.70
CA PRO A 325 12.56 8.86 -1.45
C PRO A 325 13.20 7.85 -2.41
N ILE A 326 13.23 6.57 -2.05
CA ILE A 326 13.79 5.51 -2.89
C ILE A 326 12.83 5.22 -4.06
N PHE A 327 11.53 5.15 -3.77
CA PHE A 327 10.52 5.00 -4.80
C PHE A 327 10.55 6.16 -5.80
N ALA A 328 10.64 7.41 -5.34
CA ALA A 328 10.82 8.59 -6.18
C ALA A 328 12.01 8.42 -7.15
N LYS A 329 13.14 7.94 -6.63
CA LYS A 329 14.35 7.71 -7.42
C LYS A 329 14.17 6.63 -8.48
N PHE A 330 13.58 5.49 -8.13
CA PHE A 330 13.33 4.40 -9.08
C PHE A 330 12.26 4.76 -10.12
N ALA A 331 11.19 5.42 -9.72
CA ALA A 331 10.07 5.79 -10.61
C ALA A 331 10.28 7.12 -11.34
N GLY A 332 11.36 7.87 -11.05
CA GLY A 332 11.60 9.20 -11.63
C GLY A 332 10.51 10.21 -11.31
N MET A 333 9.98 10.12 -10.12
CA MET A 333 8.92 10.99 -9.64
C MET A 333 9.49 12.20 -8.91
N THR A 334 8.84 13.33 -9.06
CA THR A 334 9.01 14.46 -8.15
C THR A 334 8.49 14.14 -6.77
N PRO A 335 8.84 14.88 -5.71
CA PRO A 335 8.25 14.70 -4.38
C PRO A 335 6.72 14.78 -4.40
N VAL A 336 6.13 15.69 -5.18
CA VAL A 336 4.67 15.84 -5.32
C VAL A 336 4.02 14.60 -5.91
N GLU A 337 4.56 14.08 -7.02
CA GLU A 337 4.06 12.85 -7.65
C GLU A 337 4.18 11.65 -6.71
N THR A 338 5.29 11.58 -5.96
CA THR A 338 5.52 10.52 -4.97
C THR A 338 4.51 10.59 -3.83
N LEU A 339 4.23 11.78 -3.31
CA LEU A 339 3.21 11.95 -2.27
C LEU A 339 1.80 11.62 -2.78
N ARG A 340 1.46 12.00 -4.02
CA ARG A 340 0.20 11.58 -4.63
C ARG A 340 0.08 10.05 -4.69
N SER A 341 1.16 9.35 -5.04
CA SER A 341 1.17 7.89 -5.09
C SER A 341 0.94 7.23 -3.73
N ALA A 342 1.27 7.91 -2.63
CA ALA A 342 1.07 7.46 -1.25
C ALA A 342 -0.18 8.07 -0.58
N THR A 343 -0.98 8.85 -1.30
CA THR A 343 -2.18 9.52 -0.78
C THR A 343 -3.34 9.43 -1.77
N SER A 344 -3.57 10.45 -2.60
CA SER A 344 -4.74 10.55 -3.48
C SER A 344 -4.80 9.45 -4.55
N HIS A 345 -3.69 9.14 -5.24
CA HIS A 345 -3.68 8.07 -6.23
C HIS A 345 -3.88 6.69 -5.59
N ALA A 346 -3.25 6.44 -4.44
CA ALA A 346 -3.49 5.20 -3.69
C ALA A 346 -4.95 5.10 -3.23
N ALA A 347 -5.54 6.19 -2.72
CA ALA A 347 -6.94 6.21 -2.33
C ALA A 347 -7.87 5.87 -3.51
N THR A 348 -7.67 6.47 -4.68
CA THR A 348 -8.45 6.14 -5.88
C THR A 348 -8.26 4.68 -6.30
N ALA A 349 -7.01 4.19 -6.34
CA ALA A 349 -6.70 2.81 -6.72
C ALA A 349 -7.29 1.77 -5.75
N LEU A 350 -7.44 2.13 -4.48
CA LEU A 350 -7.99 1.27 -3.43
C LEU A 350 -9.51 1.47 -3.19
N GLU A 351 -10.19 2.22 -4.06
CA GLU A 351 -11.64 2.53 -3.98
C GLU A 351 -12.02 3.30 -2.69
N LEU A 352 -11.08 4.12 -2.19
CA LEU A 352 -11.26 5.01 -1.03
C LEU A 352 -11.35 6.49 -1.42
N GLU A 353 -11.51 6.79 -2.72
CA GLU A 353 -11.70 8.16 -3.21
C GLU A 353 -12.92 8.82 -2.53
N GLY A 354 -12.79 10.08 -2.15
CA GLY A 354 -13.84 10.79 -1.39
C GLY A 354 -13.91 10.42 0.10
N ILE A 355 -13.13 9.44 0.55
CA ILE A 355 -13.08 9.01 1.95
C ILE A 355 -11.78 9.47 2.61
N VAL A 356 -10.62 9.13 2.01
CA VAL A 356 -9.27 9.48 2.50
C VAL A 356 -8.37 9.94 1.35
N GLY A 357 -7.10 10.19 1.61
CA GLY A 357 -6.07 10.53 0.63
C GLY A 357 -6.07 12.01 0.23
N ARG A 358 -7.01 12.80 0.76
CA ARG A 358 -7.08 14.25 0.57
C ARG A 358 -7.48 14.98 1.85
N LEU A 359 -7.00 16.22 2.02
CA LEU A 359 -7.49 17.13 3.06
C LEU A 359 -8.55 18.05 2.44
N LEU A 360 -9.81 17.63 2.56
CA LEU A 360 -10.97 18.39 2.07
C LEU A 360 -12.13 18.22 3.06
N PRO A 361 -13.03 19.24 3.17
CA PRO A 361 -14.27 19.08 3.93
C PRO A 361 -15.07 17.84 3.47
N GLY A 362 -15.56 17.08 4.44
CA GLY A 362 -16.26 15.82 4.24
C GLY A 362 -15.37 14.56 4.29
N HIS A 363 -14.06 14.67 4.04
CA HIS A 363 -13.13 13.53 4.16
C HIS A 363 -12.90 13.16 5.62
N VAL A 364 -12.53 11.90 5.85
CA VAL A 364 -12.06 11.45 7.15
C VAL A 364 -10.80 12.23 7.52
N ALA A 365 -10.71 12.66 8.77
CA ALA A 365 -9.58 13.42 9.25
C ALA A 365 -8.38 12.50 9.56
N ASP A 366 -7.77 12.00 8.49
CA ASP A 366 -6.48 11.30 8.48
C ASP A 366 -5.42 12.32 8.07
N VAL A 367 -4.71 12.89 9.05
CA VAL A 367 -3.80 14.02 8.86
C VAL A 367 -2.41 13.67 9.40
N LEU A 368 -1.41 13.85 8.55
CA LEU A 368 0.00 13.82 8.92
C LEU A 368 0.53 15.26 8.98
N VAL A 369 1.21 15.62 10.05
CA VAL A 369 1.90 16.91 10.16
C VAL A 369 3.39 16.67 10.32
N VAL A 370 4.18 17.34 9.49
CA VAL A 370 5.65 17.25 9.49
C VAL A 370 6.28 18.62 9.62
N GLN A 371 7.52 18.66 10.11
CA GLN A 371 8.34 19.87 10.16
C GLN A 371 9.08 20.03 8.82
N GLY A 372 8.88 21.14 8.12
CA GLY A 372 9.46 21.39 6.79
C GLY A 372 8.45 21.11 5.66
N ASP A 373 8.94 21.19 4.42
CA ASP A 373 8.09 21.07 3.23
C ASP A 373 8.29 19.71 2.53
N PRO A 374 7.34 18.75 2.66
CA PRO A 374 7.45 17.43 2.05
C PRO A 374 7.35 17.46 0.51
N LEU A 375 6.90 18.58 -0.08
CA LEU A 375 6.89 18.75 -1.55
C LEU A 375 8.29 19.08 -2.10
N VAL A 376 9.24 19.39 -1.21
CA VAL A 376 10.65 19.68 -1.54
C VAL A 376 11.55 18.54 -1.08
N ASP A 377 11.33 18.05 0.15
CA ASP A 377 12.16 17.03 0.77
C ASP A 377 11.29 15.96 1.44
N LEU A 378 11.23 14.77 0.84
CA LEU A 378 10.47 13.64 1.35
C LEU A 378 11.02 13.09 2.68
N SER A 379 12.28 13.36 3.05
CA SER A 379 12.88 12.84 4.27
C SER A 379 12.22 13.40 5.55
N VAL A 380 11.55 14.56 5.45
CA VAL A 380 10.79 15.13 6.59
C VAL A 380 9.64 14.24 7.04
N LEU A 381 9.19 13.29 6.21
CA LEU A 381 8.14 12.31 6.54
C LEU A 381 8.59 11.30 7.60
N GLU A 382 9.90 11.09 7.76
CA GLU A 382 10.44 10.10 8.71
C GLU A 382 10.23 10.51 10.18
N GLN A 383 9.92 11.78 10.44
CA GLN A 383 9.74 12.32 11.78
C GLN A 383 8.42 13.11 11.90
N PRO A 384 7.28 12.42 12.01
CA PRO A 384 5.99 13.06 12.20
C PRO A 384 5.98 13.96 13.44
N ARG A 385 5.49 15.20 13.30
CA ARG A 385 5.19 16.08 14.44
C ARG A 385 3.88 15.73 15.09
N MET A 386 2.92 15.29 14.26
CA MET A 386 1.61 14.85 14.73
C MET A 386 1.00 13.90 13.68
N VAL A 387 0.32 12.91 14.15
CA VAL A 387 -0.53 12.03 13.34
C VAL A 387 -1.95 12.10 13.91
N MET A 388 -2.91 12.30 13.04
CA MET A 388 -4.33 12.16 13.35
C MET A 388 -4.93 11.08 12.46
N ALA A 389 -5.66 10.15 13.03
CA ALA A 389 -6.40 9.12 12.32
C ALA A 389 -7.86 9.13 12.74
N ALA A 390 -8.77 9.21 11.78
CA ALA A 390 -10.21 9.33 12.01
C ALA A 390 -10.56 10.41 13.07
N GLY A 391 -9.83 11.53 13.05
CA GLY A 391 -10.03 12.64 13.97
C GLY A 391 -9.42 12.49 15.36
N MET A 392 -8.77 11.37 15.65
CA MET A 392 -8.06 11.15 16.92
C MET A 392 -6.57 11.42 16.75
N VAL A 393 -6.02 12.28 17.63
CA VAL A 393 -4.58 12.55 17.65
C VAL A 393 -3.83 11.34 18.22
N VAL A 394 -2.84 10.87 17.45
CA VAL A 394 -1.91 9.81 17.84
C VAL A 394 -0.55 10.44 18.09
N ASN A 395 0.06 10.14 19.24
CA ASN A 395 1.40 10.61 19.50
C ASN A 395 2.39 9.91 18.53
N PRO A 396 3.29 10.64 17.87
CA PRO A 396 4.39 10.06 17.12
C PRO A 396 5.31 9.24 18.04
N ALA A 397 6.08 8.34 17.45
CA ALA A 397 6.97 7.44 18.17
C ALA A 397 8.14 8.19 18.85
#